data_62fdc5d3debde196b99c448f517b7c8d
#
_entry.id   62fdc5d3debde196b99c448f517b7c8d
#
_cell.length_a   1.000
_cell.length_b   1.000
_cell.length_c   1.000
_cell.angle_alpha   90.00
_cell.angle_beta   90.00
_cell.angle_gamma   90.00
#
_symmetry.space_group_name_H-M   'P 1'
#
loop_
_entity.id
_entity.type
_entity.pdbx_description
1 polymer ?
#
loop_
_entity_poly.entity_id
_entity_poly.type
_entity_poly.pdbx_seq_one_letter_code
_entity_poly.pdbx_strand_id
1 'polypeptide(L)'
;RAGDTLSANIVESRRVEELPMRVEPLIFELSKPGRRGVSAPDLDVPEAPLPEELVRQELPLPEVSEVDVIRHFTRLSQLNHAVDIDMYPLGSCTMKYNPKINEVVARLPGFAQIHPLQDPRTVQGALELMYHLQCYLAEIAGFDAVTLQPAAGAHGELTGILIARAYFDSIGDHGRTTVLIPDSAHGTNPATAAMAGFKVVEVKSDKRGNVDIDELRRLAGPDTA
;
A
#
# COMPACT_ATOMS: atom_id res chain seq x y z
N ARG A 1 -0.57 63.14 18.40
CA ARG A 1 -1.67 62.64 17.57
C ARG A 1 -1.57 61.14 17.52
N ALA A 2 -2.50 60.58 18.26
CA ALA A 2 -3.01 59.23 18.29
C ALA A 2 -2.21 58.14 17.52
N GLY A 3 -1.53 57.28 18.29
CA GLY A 3 -1.05 55.98 17.86
C GLY A 3 -2.00 54.94 18.43
N ASP A 4 -2.70 54.24 17.56
CA ASP A 4 -3.51 53.09 17.95
C ASP A 4 -2.63 51.90 18.18
N THR A 5 -2.57 51.49 19.44
CA THR A 5 -1.99 50.21 19.86
C THR A 5 -3.01 49.12 19.55
N LEU A 6 -2.76 48.35 18.50
CA LEU A 6 -3.43 47.08 18.27
C LEU A 6 -2.98 46.10 19.34
N SER A 7 -3.84 45.89 20.34
CA SER A 7 -3.71 44.84 21.33
C SER A 7 -3.78 43.48 20.63
N ALA A 8 -2.68 42.75 20.63
CA ALA A 8 -2.63 41.35 20.26
C ALA A 8 -3.49 40.53 21.23
N ASN A 9 -4.69 40.17 20.83
CA ASN A 9 -5.43 39.11 21.50
C ASN A 9 -4.72 37.79 21.27
N ILE A 10 -3.93 37.43 22.26
CA ILE A 10 -3.39 36.08 22.41
C ILE A 10 -4.60 35.18 22.56
N VAL A 11 -4.86 34.38 21.52
CA VAL A 11 -5.80 33.29 21.61
C VAL A 11 -5.25 32.34 22.64
N GLU A 12 -5.81 32.38 23.84
CA GLU A 12 -5.57 31.39 24.88
C GLU A 12 -5.88 30.02 24.26
N SER A 13 -4.83 29.25 24.01
CA SER A 13 -4.97 27.87 23.61
C SER A 13 -5.76 27.16 24.71
N ARG A 14 -7.04 26.90 24.48
CA ARG A 14 -7.80 25.99 25.33
C ARG A 14 -6.98 24.70 25.38
N ARG A 15 -6.44 24.38 26.56
CA ARG A 15 -5.96 23.04 26.83
C ARG A 15 -7.12 22.12 26.50
N VAL A 16 -6.96 21.32 25.44
CA VAL A 16 -7.82 20.17 25.21
C VAL A 16 -7.60 19.31 26.44
N GLU A 17 -8.56 19.30 27.38
CA GLU A 17 -8.58 18.30 28.44
C GLU A 17 -8.52 16.97 27.72
N GLU A 18 -7.42 16.27 27.88
CA GLU A 18 -7.27 14.90 27.39
C GLU A 18 -8.37 14.08 28.10
N LEU A 19 -9.49 13.89 27.42
CA LEU A 19 -10.48 12.92 27.86
C LEU A 19 -9.73 11.60 28.02
N PRO A 20 -9.87 10.92 29.18
CA PRO A 20 -9.18 9.67 29.40
C PRO A 20 -9.49 8.73 28.25
N MET A 21 -8.46 8.29 27.55
CA MET A 21 -8.59 7.40 26.41
C MET A 21 -9.41 6.18 26.87
N ARG A 22 -10.66 6.08 26.40
CA ARG A 22 -11.53 4.96 26.73
C ARG A 22 -10.96 3.73 26.06
N VAL A 23 -10.33 2.86 26.82
CA VAL A 23 -9.85 1.57 26.32
C VAL A 23 -11.05 0.76 25.88
N GLU A 24 -11.11 0.44 24.59
CA GLU A 24 -12.15 -0.45 24.05
C GLU A 24 -11.85 -1.87 24.53
N PRO A 25 -12.81 -2.57 25.15
CA PRO A 25 -12.61 -3.95 25.60
C PRO A 25 -12.35 -4.87 24.40
N LEU A 26 -11.68 -5.99 24.64
CA LEU A 26 -11.52 -7.01 23.59
C LEU A 26 -12.90 -7.57 23.21
N ILE A 27 -13.07 -7.95 21.96
CA ILE A 27 -14.36 -8.52 21.50
C ILE A 27 -14.74 -9.80 22.26
N PHE A 28 -13.74 -10.54 22.76
CA PHE A 28 -13.94 -11.70 23.63
C PHE A 28 -14.55 -11.35 24.99
N GLU A 29 -14.25 -10.15 25.51
CA GLU A 29 -14.82 -9.65 26.77
C GLU A 29 -16.29 -9.22 26.61
N LEU A 30 -16.73 -8.98 25.37
CA LEU A 30 -18.11 -8.67 25.02
C LEU A 30 -18.95 -9.93 24.80
N SER A 31 -18.33 -11.11 24.77
CA SER A 31 -18.99 -12.38 24.53
C SER A 31 -20.05 -12.70 25.57
N LYS A 32 -21.22 -13.15 25.11
CA LYS A 32 -22.31 -13.62 25.98
C LYS A 32 -22.93 -14.87 25.36
N PRO A 33 -23.05 -15.96 26.11
CA PRO A 33 -23.58 -17.22 25.58
C PRO A 33 -24.93 -17.05 24.85
N GLY A 34 -25.06 -17.70 23.70
CA GLY A 34 -26.27 -17.70 22.87
C GLY A 34 -26.41 -16.52 21.92
N ARG A 35 -25.48 -15.54 21.92
CA ARG A 35 -25.50 -14.45 20.93
C ARG A 35 -24.92 -14.88 19.59
N ARG A 36 -25.52 -14.40 18.50
CA ARG A 36 -25.06 -14.63 17.14
C ARG A 36 -24.95 -13.30 16.40
N GLY A 37 -23.86 -13.10 15.67
CA GLY A 37 -23.61 -11.91 14.86
C GLY A 37 -24.11 -12.05 13.42
N VAL A 38 -24.27 -13.28 12.94
CA VAL A 38 -24.71 -13.60 11.58
C VAL A 38 -25.47 -14.93 11.58
N SER A 39 -26.44 -15.08 10.69
CA SER A 39 -27.02 -16.35 10.33
C SER A 39 -26.36 -16.82 9.03
N ALA A 40 -25.62 -17.91 9.09
CA ALA A 40 -25.08 -18.52 7.89
C ALA A 40 -26.23 -19.09 7.05
N PRO A 41 -26.16 -19.02 5.71
CA PRO A 41 -27.09 -19.73 4.84
C PRO A 41 -26.95 -21.25 5.04
N ASP A 42 -27.98 -21.98 4.70
CA ASP A 42 -27.92 -23.44 4.63
C ASP A 42 -26.90 -23.88 3.57
N LEU A 43 -26.33 -25.06 3.77
CA LEU A 43 -25.40 -25.60 2.77
C LEU A 43 -26.16 -25.93 1.48
N ASP A 44 -25.62 -25.50 0.35
CA ASP A 44 -26.15 -25.81 -0.99
C ASP A 44 -25.48 -27.05 -1.61
N VAL A 45 -24.65 -27.73 -0.84
CA VAL A 45 -23.91 -28.96 -1.19
C VAL A 45 -24.16 -30.03 -0.13
N PRO A 46 -24.06 -31.32 -0.46
CA PRO A 46 -24.14 -32.40 0.55
C PRO A 46 -23.05 -32.26 1.60
N GLU A 47 -23.38 -32.44 2.86
CA GLU A 47 -22.39 -32.51 3.93
C GLU A 47 -21.47 -33.72 3.74
N ALA A 48 -20.19 -33.48 3.76
CA ALA A 48 -19.15 -34.50 3.81
C ALA A 48 -18.59 -34.53 5.24
N PRO A 49 -18.77 -35.64 6.01
CA PRO A 49 -18.24 -35.74 7.36
C PRO A 49 -16.71 -35.70 7.30
N LEU A 50 -16.11 -34.86 8.11
CA LEU A 50 -14.66 -34.82 8.29
C LEU A 50 -14.25 -35.88 9.30
N PRO A 51 -13.05 -36.51 9.15
CA PRO A 51 -12.48 -37.37 10.19
C PRO A 51 -12.40 -36.64 11.54
N GLU A 52 -12.78 -37.29 12.63
CA GLU A 52 -12.84 -36.67 13.96
C GLU A 52 -11.50 -36.05 14.39
N GLU A 53 -10.38 -36.66 14.00
CA GLU A 53 -9.04 -36.16 14.29
C GLU A 53 -8.71 -34.83 13.58
N LEU A 54 -9.46 -34.45 12.54
CA LEU A 54 -9.34 -33.19 11.82
C LEU A 54 -10.31 -32.12 12.30
N VAL A 55 -11.25 -32.49 13.18
CA VAL A 55 -12.28 -31.58 13.69
C VAL A 55 -11.85 -31.01 15.03
N ARG A 56 -11.78 -29.68 15.12
CA ARG A 56 -11.56 -29.00 16.39
C ARG A 56 -12.82 -29.10 17.24
N GLN A 57 -12.71 -29.68 18.43
CA GLN A 57 -13.83 -29.89 19.35
C GLN A 57 -14.35 -28.59 19.96
N GLU A 58 -13.48 -27.61 20.19
CA GLU A 58 -13.85 -26.32 20.75
C GLU A 58 -13.38 -25.18 19.82
N LEU A 59 -14.26 -24.25 19.54
CA LEU A 59 -13.96 -23.04 18.80
C LEU A 59 -14.06 -21.85 19.77
N PRO A 60 -12.96 -21.32 20.28
CA PRO A 60 -12.96 -20.18 21.21
C PRO A 60 -13.27 -18.88 20.47
N LEU A 61 -14.42 -18.82 19.80
CA LEU A 61 -14.93 -17.64 19.13
C LEU A 61 -15.87 -16.87 20.07
N PRO A 62 -15.89 -15.52 20.01
CA PRO A 62 -16.79 -14.74 20.83
C PRO A 62 -18.23 -14.86 20.33
N GLU A 63 -19.15 -15.08 21.24
CA GLU A 63 -20.59 -15.05 20.99
C GLU A 63 -21.11 -13.62 21.17
N VAL A 64 -21.23 -12.88 20.08
CA VAL A 64 -21.59 -11.46 20.04
C VAL A 64 -22.69 -11.21 19.03
N SER A 65 -23.49 -10.17 19.26
CA SER A 65 -24.50 -9.77 18.26
C SER A 65 -23.86 -8.94 17.14
N GLU A 66 -24.52 -8.83 16.00
CA GLU A 66 -24.10 -7.95 14.89
C GLU A 66 -23.87 -6.51 15.40
N VAL A 67 -24.77 -6.01 16.24
CA VAL A 67 -24.65 -4.64 16.80
C VAL A 67 -23.39 -4.49 17.64
N ASP A 68 -23.04 -5.49 18.46
CA ASP A 68 -21.82 -5.47 19.27
C ASP A 68 -20.58 -5.47 18.36
N VAL A 69 -20.56 -6.32 17.32
CA VAL A 69 -19.47 -6.38 16.34
C VAL A 69 -19.26 -5.03 15.65
N ILE A 70 -20.31 -4.49 15.03
CA ILE A 70 -20.24 -3.25 14.28
C ILE A 70 -19.81 -2.09 15.18
N ARG A 71 -20.39 -1.95 16.37
CA ARG A 71 -20.04 -0.89 17.31
C ARG A 71 -18.60 -1.01 17.83
N HIS A 72 -18.16 -2.22 18.13
CA HIS A 72 -16.80 -2.48 18.60
C HIS A 72 -15.76 -2.05 17.53
N PHE A 73 -15.87 -2.58 16.32
CA PHE A 73 -14.92 -2.26 15.25
C PHE A 73 -15.04 -0.81 14.76
N THR A 74 -16.22 -0.20 14.81
CA THR A 74 -16.38 1.23 14.52
C THR A 74 -15.62 2.09 15.52
N ARG A 75 -15.73 1.78 16.83
CA ARG A 75 -14.97 2.51 17.86
C ARG A 75 -13.47 2.31 17.72
N LEU A 76 -13.02 1.08 17.42
CA LEU A 76 -11.61 0.83 17.14
C LEU A 76 -11.10 1.58 15.91
N SER A 77 -11.89 1.65 14.84
CA SER A 77 -11.50 2.37 13.63
C SER A 77 -11.30 3.87 13.88
N GLN A 78 -12.04 4.45 14.82
CA GLN A 78 -11.92 5.86 15.20
C GLN A 78 -10.63 6.18 15.98
N LEU A 79 -9.94 5.16 16.50
CA LEU A 79 -8.63 5.30 17.16
C LEU A 79 -7.47 5.23 16.17
N ASN A 80 -7.75 5.05 14.89
CA ASN A 80 -6.75 4.92 13.85
C ASN A 80 -6.94 6.01 12.78
N HIS A 81 -5.90 6.23 11.97
CA HIS A 81 -5.99 7.13 10.83
C HIS A 81 -6.93 6.59 9.76
N ALA A 82 -7.66 7.49 9.11
CA ALA A 82 -8.47 7.19 7.95
C ALA A 82 -8.35 8.31 6.92
N VAL A 83 -8.13 7.97 5.66
CA VAL A 83 -7.97 8.95 4.56
C VAL A 83 -9.20 9.85 4.35
N ASP A 84 -10.35 9.44 4.86
CA ASP A 84 -11.58 10.22 4.82
C ASP A 84 -11.69 11.24 5.96
N ILE A 85 -10.84 11.15 6.97
CA ILE A 85 -10.84 12.02 8.15
C ILE A 85 -9.65 12.97 8.12
N ASP A 86 -8.45 12.43 7.82
CA ASP A 86 -7.20 13.19 7.83
C ASP A 86 -6.18 12.63 6.83
N MET A 87 -5.00 13.27 6.79
CA MET A 87 -3.88 12.76 6.02
C MET A 87 -3.31 11.52 6.68
N TYR A 88 -3.14 10.44 5.91
CA TYR A 88 -2.57 9.17 6.36
C TYR A 88 -1.05 9.11 6.07
N PRO A 89 -0.19 9.54 7.01
CA PRO A 89 1.24 9.75 6.77
C PRO A 89 2.03 8.45 6.93
N LEU A 90 1.97 7.57 5.95
CA LEU A 90 2.86 6.41 5.89
C LEU A 90 4.22 6.80 5.28
N GLY A 91 5.30 6.21 5.77
CA GLY A 91 6.66 6.51 5.34
C GLY A 91 6.89 6.26 3.85
N SER A 92 6.61 5.06 3.37
CA SER A 92 6.78 4.68 1.96
C SER A 92 5.56 4.94 1.07
N CYS A 93 4.36 4.97 1.65
CA CYS A 93 3.10 5.08 0.95
C CYS A 93 2.14 6.02 1.67
N THR A 94 2.33 7.33 1.51
CA THR A 94 1.31 8.27 1.98
C THR A 94 0.00 7.97 1.25
N MET A 95 -1.03 7.59 2.00
CA MET A 95 -2.33 7.29 1.42
C MET A 95 -3.05 8.59 1.05
N LYS A 96 -3.45 8.71 -0.22
CA LYS A 96 -4.15 9.88 -0.75
C LYS A 96 -5.64 9.71 -0.60
N TYR A 97 -6.35 10.84 -0.44
CA TYR A 97 -7.80 10.81 -0.55
C TYR A 97 -8.23 10.29 -1.93
N ASN A 98 -9.12 9.32 -1.95
CA ASN A 98 -9.71 8.80 -3.18
C ASN A 98 -11.11 9.41 -3.37
N PRO A 99 -11.33 10.26 -4.39
CA PRO A 99 -12.66 10.79 -4.66
C PRO A 99 -13.70 9.68 -4.79
N LYS A 100 -14.83 9.81 -4.08
CA LYS A 100 -15.85 8.76 -4.01
C LYS A 100 -16.46 8.39 -5.36
N ILE A 101 -16.44 9.33 -6.31
CA ILE A 101 -16.86 9.05 -7.68
C ILE A 101 -16.02 7.95 -8.36
N ASN A 102 -14.74 7.83 -8.01
CA ASN A 102 -13.87 6.79 -8.56
C ASN A 102 -14.40 5.40 -8.20
N GLU A 103 -14.89 5.21 -6.97
CA GLU A 103 -15.49 3.97 -6.52
C GLU A 103 -16.80 3.63 -7.27
N VAL A 104 -17.60 4.65 -7.57
CA VAL A 104 -18.84 4.48 -8.34
C VAL A 104 -18.52 4.06 -9.77
N VAL A 105 -17.59 4.75 -10.43
CA VAL A 105 -17.20 4.46 -11.81
C VAL A 105 -16.53 3.10 -11.92
N ALA A 106 -15.63 2.74 -11.00
CA ALA A 106 -14.94 1.45 -11.01
C ALA A 106 -15.89 0.25 -10.91
N ARG A 107 -17.09 0.43 -10.31
CA ARG A 107 -18.12 -0.61 -10.17
C ARG A 107 -19.06 -0.72 -11.37
N LEU A 108 -18.97 0.18 -12.34
CA LEU A 108 -19.81 0.06 -13.56
C LEU A 108 -19.49 -1.25 -14.27
N PRO A 109 -20.50 -1.99 -14.75
CA PRO A 109 -20.29 -3.29 -15.40
C PRO A 109 -19.28 -3.26 -16.55
N GLY A 110 -19.24 -2.15 -17.30
CA GLY A 110 -18.29 -1.96 -18.41
C GLY A 110 -16.82 -1.91 -17.99
N PHE A 111 -16.52 -1.71 -16.68
CA PHE A 111 -15.18 -1.79 -16.11
C PHE A 111 -15.01 -3.02 -15.22
N ALA A 112 -15.98 -3.32 -14.35
CA ALA A 112 -15.85 -4.37 -13.35
C ALA A 112 -16.04 -5.79 -13.91
N GLN A 113 -16.72 -5.96 -15.05
CA GLN A 113 -17.06 -7.25 -15.65
C GLN A 113 -16.34 -7.54 -16.96
N ILE A 114 -15.21 -6.90 -17.20
CA ILE A 114 -14.36 -7.18 -18.36
C ILE A 114 -13.26 -8.19 -18.00
N HIS A 115 -12.81 -8.96 -18.99
CA HIS A 115 -11.72 -9.92 -18.81
C HIS A 115 -10.44 -9.40 -19.49
N PRO A 116 -9.23 -9.57 -18.92
CA PRO A 116 -7.97 -9.10 -19.49
C PRO A 116 -7.68 -9.64 -20.91
N LEU A 117 -8.15 -10.84 -21.21
CA LEU A 117 -7.99 -11.49 -22.52
C LEU A 117 -9.24 -11.39 -23.41
N GLN A 118 -10.18 -10.51 -23.06
CA GLN A 118 -11.35 -10.25 -23.89
C GLN A 118 -10.94 -9.61 -25.22
N ASP A 119 -11.71 -9.83 -26.29
CA ASP A 119 -11.46 -9.23 -27.60
C ASP A 119 -11.34 -7.69 -27.45
N PRO A 120 -10.20 -7.10 -27.84
CA PRO A 120 -9.96 -5.65 -27.71
C PRO A 120 -11.05 -4.79 -28.34
N ARG A 121 -11.74 -5.26 -29.38
CA ARG A 121 -12.83 -4.54 -30.04
C ARG A 121 -14.02 -4.29 -29.10
N THR A 122 -14.16 -5.08 -28.05
CA THR A 122 -15.29 -4.98 -27.10
C THR A 122 -14.95 -4.13 -25.87
N VAL A 123 -13.71 -3.68 -25.72
CA VAL A 123 -13.21 -2.95 -24.54
C VAL A 123 -12.49 -1.63 -24.89
N GLN A 124 -12.82 -1.05 -26.02
CA GLN A 124 -12.15 0.14 -26.54
C GLN A 124 -12.18 1.32 -25.56
N GLY A 125 -13.27 1.55 -24.84
CA GLY A 125 -13.34 2.62 -23.84
C GLY A 125 -12.40 2.42 -22.65
N ALA A 126 -12.19 1.19 -22.18
CA ALA A 126 -11.21 0.88 -21.14
C ALA A 126 -9.77 1.09 -21.64
N LEU A 127 -9.48 0.69 -22.88
CA LEU A 127 -8.17 0.91 -23.51
C LEU A 127 -7.88 2.40 -23.75
N GLU A 128 -8.88 3.18 -24.16
CA GLU A 128 -8.75 4.63 -24.33
C GLU A 128 -8.46 5.33 -23.00
N LEU A 129 -9.15 4.94 -21.91
CA LEU A 129 -8.89 5.45 -20.58
C LEU A 129 -7.45 5.17 -20.15
N MET A 130 -6.97 3.95 -20.33
CA MET A 130 -5.60 3.56 -20.01
C MET A 130 -4.58 4.33 -20.86
N TYR A 131 -4.84 4.50 -22.15
CA TYR A 131 -3.98 5.28 -23.04
C TYR A 131 -3.85 6.74 -22.58
N HIS A 132 -4.96 7.40 -22.30
CA HIS A 132 -4.91 8.78 -21.81
C HIS A 132 -4.22 8.88 -20.45
N LEU A 133 -4.46 7.93 -19.56
CA LEU A 133 -3.81 7.93 -18.23
C LEU A 133 -2.28 7.84 -18.35
N GLN A 134 -1.77 6.94 -19.20
CA GLN A 134 -0.30 6.84 -19.38
C GLN A 134 0.29 8.08 -20.04
N CYS A 135 -0.44 8.73 -20.98
CA CYS A 135 -0.01 10.00 -21.56
C CYS A 135 0.04 11.12 -20.51
N TYR A 136 -0.99 11.24 -19.67
CA TYR A 136 -1.00 12.24 -18.59
C TYR A 136 0.12 12.01 -17.58
N LEU A 137 0.37 10.76 -17.21
CA LEU A 137 1.46 10.42 -16.27
C LEU A 137 2.84 10.71 -16.89
N ALA A 138 3.03 10.43 -18.19
CA ALA A 138 4.26 10.76 -18.90
C ALA A 138 4.52 12.29 -18.88
N GLU A 139 3.50 13.09 -19.20
CA GLU A 139 3.59 14.55 -19.18
C GLU A 139 3.88 15.10 -17.79
N ILE A 140 3.17 14.61 -16.75
CA ILE A 140 3.37 15.06 -15.36
C ILE A 140 4.76 14.71 -14.85
N ALA A 141 5.27 13.52 -15.17
CA ALA A 141 6.55 13.01 -14.69
C ALA A 141 7.75 13.43 -15.57
N GLY A 142 7.50 13.96 -16.76
CA GLY A 142 8.55 14.36 -17.73
C GLY A 142 9.24 13.15 -18.38
N PHE A 143 8.51 12.05 -18.60
CA PHE A 143 9.00 10.85 -19.26
C PHE A 143 8.48 10.74 -20.69
N ASP A 144 9.26 10.10 -21.57
CA ASP A 144 8.84 9.82 -22.95
C ASP A 144 7.72 8.77 -23.00
N ALA A 145 7.68 7.85 -22.05
CA ALA A 145 6.67 6.80 -21.96
C ALA A 145 6.45 6.33 -20.51
N VAL A 146 5.25 5.82 -20.26
CA VAL A 146 4.85 5.23 -18.98
C VAL A 146 4.13 3.92 -19.22
N THR A 147 4.36 2.92 -18.39
CA THR A 147 3.58 1.68 -18.36
C THR A 147 2.64 1.65 -17.17
N LEU A 148 1.43 1.12 -17.37
CA LEU A 148 0.43 0.90 -16.31
C LEU A 148 0.39 -0.56 -15.83
N GLN A 149 1.35 -1.41 -16.26
CA GLN A 149 1.40 -2.83 -15.90
C GLN A 149 1.72 -3.09 -14.42
N PRO A 150 2.61 -2.31 -13.75
CA PRO A 150 2.91 -2.54 -12.34
C PRO A 150 1.67 -2.42 -11.47
N ALA A 151 1.39 -3.46 -10.68
CA ALA A 151 0.22 -3.49 -9.78
C ALA A 151 0.50 -2.85 -8.41
N ALA A 152 1.76 -2.62 -8.07
CA ALA A 152 2.20 -2.03 -6.80
C ALA A 152 3.57 -1.37 -6.94
N GLY A 153 4.02 -0.61 -5.93
CA GLY A 153 5.32 0.05 -5.91
C GLY A 153 6.49 -0.91 -6.16
N ALA A 154 6.48 -2.08 -5.53
CA ALA A 154 7.50 -3.11 -5.73
C ALA A 154 7.57 -3.61 -7.19
N HIS A 155 6.43 -3.71 -7.88
CA HIS A 155 6.41 -4.07 -9.31
C HIS A 155 6.93 -2.94 -10.20
N GLY A 156 6.68 -1.68 -9.83
CA GLY A 156 7.25 -0.53 -10.53
C GLY A 156 8.77 -0.50 -10.43
N GLU A 157 9.29 -0.77 -9.25
CA GLU A 157 10.72 -0.90 -8.98
C GLU A 157 11.35 -2.05 -9.79
N LEU A 158 10.75 -3.24 -9.75
CA LEU A 158 11.19 -4.38 -10.55
C LEU A 158 11.17 -4.05 -12.05
N THR A 159 10.12 -3.40 -12.55
CA THR A 159 10.01 -2.99 -13.95
C THR A 159 11.14 -2.04 -14.34
N GLY A 160 11.48 -1.06 -13.49
CA GLY A 160 12.59 -0.14 -13.72
C GLY A 160 13.94 -0.89 -13.82
N ILE A 161 14.19 -1.82 -12.91
CA ILE A 161 15.42 -2.63 -12.93
C ILE A 161 15.47 -3.57 -14.15
N LEU A 162 14.35 -4.16 -14.56
CA LEU A 162 14.27 -4.97 -15.78
C LEU A 162 14.52 -4.13 -17.05
N ILE A 163 14.03 -2.89 -17.09
CA ILE A 163 14.32 -1.95 -18.20
C ILE A 163 15.82 -1.64 -18.24
N ALA A 164 16.44 -1.37 -17.09
CA ALA A 164 17.88 -1.13 -17.02
C ALA A 164 18.68 -2.35 -17.55
N ARG A 165 18.30 -3.57 -17.15
CA ARG A 165 18.90 -4.81 -17.67
C ARG A 165 18.74 -4.90 -19.18
N ALA A 166 17.55 -4.73 -19.69
CA ALA A 166 17.26 -4.80 -21.13
C ALA A 166 18.03 -3.73 -21.92
N TYR A 167 18.22 -2.54 -21.35
CA TYR A 167 19.02 -1.50 -21.94
C TYR A 167 20.50 -1.94 -22.09
N PHE A 168 21.13 -2.43 -21.04
CA PHE A 168 22.51 -2.91 -21.11
C PHE A 168 22.67 -4.07 -22.11
N ASP A 169 21.72 -4.99 -22.13
CA ASP A 169 21.72 -6.08 -23.09
C ASP A 169 21.61 -5.54 -24.55
N SER A 170 20.76 -4.53 -24.78
CA SER A 170 20.53 -3.94 -26.10
C SER A 170 21.76 -3.22 -26.68
N ILE A 171 22.61 -2.67 -25.82
CA ILE A 171 23.87 -2.00 -26.24
C ILE A 171 25.09 -2.95 -26.17
N GLY A 172 24.89 -4.21 -25.82
CA GLY A 172 25.94 -5.23 -25.71
C GLY A 172 26.85 -5.05 -24.48
N ASP A 173 26.45 -4.26 -23.47
CA ASP A 173 27.22 -4.05 -22.22
C ASP A 173 26.82 -5.10 -21.18
N HIS A 174 27.18 -6.34 -21.42
CA HIS A 174 26.90 -7.45 -20.50
C HIS A 174 27.82 -7.47 -19.27
N GLY A 175 28.76 -6.56 -19.18
CA GLY A 175 29.67 -6.41 -18.03
C GLY A 175 29.01 -5.77 -16.81
N ARG A 176 27.91 -5.03 -16.98
CA ARG A 176 27.19 -4.38 -15.88
C ARG A 176 26.27 -5.34 -15.15
N THR A 177 26.82 -5.96 -14.13
CA THR A 177 26.16 -7.06 -13.40
C THR A 177 25.89 -6.75 -11.94
N THR A 178 26.38 -5.62 -11.43
CA THR A 178 26.36 -5.27 -10.00
C THR A 178 25.45 -4.06 -9.74
N VAL A 179 24.60 -4.15 -8.71
CA VAL A 179 23.82 -3.03 -8.18
C VAL A 179 24.28 -2.74 -6.76
N LEU A 180 24.64 -1.47 -6.50
CA LEU A 180 25.06 -1.00 -5.18
C LEU A 180 23.84 -0.51 -4.40
N ILE A 181 23.64 -1.04 -3.19
CA ILE A 181 22.45 -0.79 -2.39
C ILE A 181 22.85 -0.39 -0.97
N PRO A 182 22.38 0.75 -0.44
CA PRO A 182 22.62 1.13 0.94
C PRO A 182 22.09 0.10 1.93
N ASP A 183 22.78 -0.14 3.04
CA ASP A 183 22.36 -1.04 4.11
C ASP A 183 21.04 -0.60 4.80
N SER A 184 20.67 0.67 4.66
CA SER A 184 19.40 1.25 5.12
C SER A 184 18.27 1.16 4.09
N ALA A 185 18.49 0.56 2.92
CA ALA A 185 17.49 0.48 1.87
C ALA A 185 16.32 -0.42 2.25
N HIS A 186 15.16 -0.11 1.67
CA HIS A 186 14.00 -1.00 1.79
C HIS A 186 14.30 -2.39 1.19
N GLY A 187 13.76 -3.46 1.79
CA GLY A 187 14.02 -4.83 1.36
C GLY A 187 13.65 -5.14 -0.09
N THR A 188 12.76 -4.37 -0.71
CA THR A 188 12.42 -4.50 -2.14
C THR A 188 13.62 -4.19 -3.04
N ASN A 189 14.50 -3.26 -2.67
CA ASN A 189 15.63 -2.85 -3.52
C ASN A 189 16.59 -4.03 -3.81
N PRO A 190 17.14 -4.74 -2.80
CA PRO A 190 17.96 -5.92 -3.08
C PRO A 190 17.17 -7.06 -3.72
N ALA A 191 15.89 -7.22 -3.36
CA ALA A 191 15.06 -8.29 -3.91
C ALA A 191 14.82 -8.11 -5.42
N THR A 192 14.44 -6.90 -5.88
CA THR A 192 14.21 -6.62 -7.30
C THR A 192 15.49 -6.68 -8.12
N ALA A 193 16.61 -6.21 -7.58
CA ALA A 193 17.92 -6.34 -8.23
C ALA A 193 18.31 -7.81 -8.45
N ALA A 194 18.14 -8.65 -7.42
CA ALA A 194 18.40 -10.08 -7.50
C ALA A 194 17.46 -10.79 -8.50
N MET A 195 16.16 -10.47 -8.47
CA MET A 195 15.17 -11.02 -9.41
C MET A 195 15.49 -10.68 -10.88
N ALA A 196 16.04 -9.50 -11.13
CA ALA A 196 16.50 -9.09 -12.46
C ALA A 196 17.88 -9.68 -12.84
N GLY A 197 18.47 -10.52 -12.01
CA GLY A 197 19.73 -11.19 -12.28
C GLY A 197 20.98 -10.36 -12.02
N PHE A 198 20.87 -9.25 -11.25
CA PHE A 198 22.01 -8.49 -10.80
C PHE A 198 22.59 -9.05 -9.50
N LYS A 199 23.91 -8.90 -9.34
CA LYS A 199 24.59 -9.10 -8.07
C LYS A 199 24.36 -7.89 -7.19
N VAL A 200 23.90 -8.10 -5.96
CA VAL A 200 23.71 -7.04 -4.96
C VAL A 200 25.00 -6.89 -4.15
N VAL A 201 25.47 -5.66 -4.04
CA VAL A 201 26.57 -5.27 -3.16
C VAL A 201 26.10 -4.18 -2.21
N GLU A 202 26.21 -4.45 -0.92
CA GLU A 202 25.78 -3.54 0.13
C GLU A 202 26.80 -2.43 0.35
N VAL A 203 26.33 -1.18 0.44
CA VAL A 203 27.10 0.00 0.81
C VAL A 203 26.75 0.37 2.24
N LYS A 204 27.74 0.46 3.11
CA LYS A 204 27.53 0.79 4.52
C LYS A 204 27.11 2.23 4.74
N SER A 205 26.38 2.47 5.81
CA SER A 205 26.07 3.80 6.31
C SER A 205 27.21 4.37 7.14
N ASP A 206 27.40 5.70 7.08
CA ASP A 206 28.28 6.43 7.96
C ASP A 206 27.72 6.52 9.39
N LYS A 207 28.48 7.10 10.33
CA LYS A 207 28.08 7.26 11.74
C LYS A 207 26.82 8.13 11.93
N ARG A 208 26.39 8.86 10.92
CA ARG A 208 25.20 9.72 10.93
C ARG A 208 24.00 9.05 10.25
N GLY A 209 24.17 7.83 9.75
CA GLY A 209 23.12 7.08 9.03
C GLY A 209 22.98 7.46 7.56
N ASN A 210 23.89 8.22 6.99
CA ASN A 210 23.94 8.50 5.55
C ASN A 210 24.75 7.42 4.84
N VAL A 211 24.57 7.29 3.53
CA VAL A 211 25.44 6.45 2.69
C VAL A 211 26.89 6.91 2.84
N ASP A 212 27.81 5.99 3.14
CA ASP A 212 29.23 6.27 3.17
C ASP A 212 29.73 6.48 1.73
N ILE A 213 30.00 7.74 1.39
CA ILE A 213 30.39 8.15 0.03
C ILE A 213 31.75 7.59 -0.36
N ASP A 214 32.66 7.44 0.57
CA ASP A 214 34.00 6.90 0.27
C ASP A 214 33.92 5.40 0.01
N GLU A 215 33.09 4.68 0.75
CA GLU A 215 32.79 3.27 0.46
C GLU A 215 32.07 3.12 -0.89
N LEU A 216 31.05 3.96 -1.16
CA LEU A 216 30.34 3.95 -2.43
C LEU A 216 31.34 4.13 -3.61
N ARG A 217 32.23 5.12 -3.54
CA ARG A 217 33.25 5.32 -4.56
C ARG A 217 34.20 4.14 -4.74
N ARG A 218 34.54 3.49 -3.64
CA ARG A 218 35.42 2.31 -3.65
C ARG A 218 34.76 1.10 -4.32
N LEU A 219 33.45 0.95 -4.12
CA LEU A 219 32.67 -0.17 -4.65
C LEU A 219 32.18 0.05 -6.09
N ALA A 220 32.01 1.31 -6.50
CA ALA A 220 31.58 1.63 -7.87
C ALA A 220 32.72 1.30 -8.86
N GLY A 221 32.40 0.46 -9.83
CA GLY A 221 33.34 -0.04 -10.83
C GLY A 221 32.70 -0.16 -12.22
N PRO A 222 33.48 -0.66 -13.19
CA PRO A 222 32.99 -0.86 -14.55
C PRO A 222 31.81 -1.85 -14.65
N ASP A 223 31.68 -2.74 -13.66
CA ASP A 223 30.62 -3.71 -13.55
C ASP A 223 29.36 -3.17 -12.84
N THR A 224 29.38 -1.94 -12.35
CA THR A 224 28.22 -1.30 -11.71
C THR A 224 27.21 -0.84 -12.76
N ALA A 225 25.98 -1.30 -12.59
CA ALA A 225 24.82 -1.00 -13.44
C ALA A 225 24.14 0.32 -13.06
#